data_848fcd2424458a6315ad84c76668268e
#
_entry.id   848fcd2424458a6315ad84c76668268e
#
_cell.length_a   1.000
_cell.length_b   1.000
_cell.length_c   1.000
_cell.angle_alpha   90.00
_cell.angle_beta   90.00
_cell.angle_gamma   90.00
#
_symmetry.space_group_name_H-M   'P 1'
#
loop_
_entity.id
_entity.type
_entity.pdbx_description
1 polymer ?
#
loop_
_entity_poly.entity_id
_entity_poly.type
_entity_poly.pdbx_seq_one_letter_code
_entity_poly.pdbx_strand_id
1 'polypeptide(L)'
;MVHITGTMLLRRAMARAGGGSNGRSGRSLKQLAQRATFASGGLEKTAYHQMHVDMKGKMVPFAGYELPVLYEHEGGGVMNETLHCRAPGKASVFDVSHMGQIKWTGKDAADFIEKCVVGDIKGLKEGEGRLTLITNANGGIVDDTVVTNAGDYIYMVVNGACKHGDMAHFKEQMDEFKGDVHMDYLETQQLLALQGKGAPAALQSLMPDGVDVTKMLFMTGIDTTVAGIEGCRVTRCGYTGEDGYEVSVPFDSAIPLAEAFLNISGVAVAGLGARDALRLEAGLCLYGNDIDGTTNPVEGALAWTMGGPKGRRRLEQGFLGAEHFLTPEGKLKKQTKKRVGISGMKAPARDGTEIFDAEGKTKIGTITSGTFSPCLKKPVAMGYVETAHAKNGTDVMLSIRNKMVPTTVTSMPFLETSYYKP
;
A
#
# COMPACT_ATOMS: atom_id res chain seq x y z
N MET A 1 3.69 12.42 -33.54
CA MET A 1 3.78 13.77 -32.96
C MET A 1 2.74 13.96 -31.85
N VAL A 2 2.64 13.02 -30.85
CA VAL A 2 1.62 13.04 -29.77
C VAL A 2 2.25 12.69 -28.38
N HIS A 3 3.56 12.77 -28.21
CA HIS A 3 4.26 12.28 -26.99
C HIS A 3 4.70 13.37 -25.99
N ILE A 4 4.28 14.65 -26.16
CA ILE A 4 4.84 15.77 -25.35
C ILE A 4 3.85 16.36 -24.33
N THR A 5 2.55 16.09 -24.42
CA THR A 5 1.54 16.81 -23.61
C THR A 5 1.37 16.30 -22.17
N GLY A 6 1.52 14.99 -21.90
CA GLY A 6 1.34 14.44 -20.55
C GLY A 6 2.42 14.85 -19.54
N THR A 7 3.66 14.99 -20.01
CA THR A 7 4.82 15.33 -19.18
C THR A 7 4.82 16.80 -18.73
N MET A 8 4.23 17.68 -19.51
CA MET A 8 4.13 19.11 -19.17
C MET A 8 3.04 19.41 -18.13
N LEU A 9 1.93 18.67 -18.16
CA LEU A 9 0.83 18.83 -17.21
C LEU A 9 1.24 18.37 -15.78
N LEU A 10 1.98 17.27 -15.66
CA LEU A 10 2.50 16.81 -14.37
C LEU A 10 3.49 17.80 -13.74
N ARG A 11 4.35 18.42 -14.55
CA ARG A 11 5.28 19.47 -14.08
C ARG A 11 4.58 20.75 -13.62
N ARG A 12 3.48 21.14 -14.29
CA ARG A 12 2.70 22.33 -13.91
C ARG A 12 1.88 22.11 -12.65
N ALA A 13 1.34 20.90 -12.44
CA ALA A 13 0.58 20.55 -11.27
C ALA A 13 1.41 20.61 -9.98
N MET A 14 2.66 20.16 -10.02
CA MET A 14 3.58 20.16 -8.86
C MET A 14 4.22 21.51 -8.57
N ALA A 15 4.48 22.34 -9.58
CA ALA A 15 5.09 23.65 -9.39
C ALA A 15 4.16 24.64 -8.68
N ARG A 16 2.83 24.43 -8.73
CA ARG A 16 1.85 25.32 -8.07
C ARG A 16 1.46 24.88 -6.64
N ALA A 17 1.68 23.62 -6.26
CA ALA A 17 1.33 23.11 -4.93
C ALA A 17 2.39 23.40 -3.84
N GLY A 18 3.56 23.91 -4.20
CA GLY A 18 4.62 24.31 -3.26
C GLY A 18 5.17 25.64 -3.67
N GLY A 19 4.97 26.67 -2.87
CA GLY A 19 5.60 27.97 -3.07
C GLY A 19 7.13 27.86 -3.12
N GLY A 20 7.72 28.11 -4.28
CA GLY A 20 9.10 28.48 -4.47
C GLY A 20 10.17 27.43 -4.23
N SER A 21 10.46 26.62 -5.23
CA SER A 21 11.82 26.32 -5.69
C SER A 21 11.77 25.50 -6.98
N ASN A 22 12.36 25.99 -8.03
CA ASN A 22 12.57 25.33 -9.30
C ASN A 22 13.42 24.08 -9.14
N GLY A 23 12.97 22.94 -9.69
CA GLY A 23 13.86 21.90 -10.13
C GLY A 23 13.66 20.49 -9.57
N ARG A 24 13.12 19.60 -10.37
CA ARG A 24 13.30 18.14 -10.31
C ARG A 24 12.52 17.32 -9.27
N SER A 25 11.22 17.55 -9.11
CA SER A 25 10.33 16.62 -8.40
C SER A 25 9.71 15.53 -9.30
N GLY A 26 10.21 15.39 -10.53
CA GLY A 26 9.53 14.67 -11.60
C GLY A 26 9.80 13.18 -11.75
N ARG A 27 10.72 12.57 -10.98
CA ARG A 27 11.07 11.16 -11.24
C ARG A 27 10.20 10.14 -10.49
N SER A 28 9.86 10.34 -9.23
CA SER A 28 9.08 9.36 -8.46
C SER A 28 7.67 9.16 -9.04
N LEU A 29 6.93 10.24 -9.27
CA LEU A 29 5.63 10.17 -9.94
C LEU A 29 5.74 9.85 -11.45
N LYS A 30 6.89 10.17 -12.10
CA LYS A 30 7.16 9.73 -13.47
C LYS A 30 7.39 8.23 -13.58
N GLN A 31 8.00 7.57 -12.61
CA GLN A 31 8.17 6.11 -12.61
C GLN A 31 6.85 5.39 -12.36
N LEU A 32 5.98 5.93 -11.49
CA LEU A 32 4.61 5.45 -11.32
C LEU A 32 3.79 5.61 -12.62
N ALA A 33 3.98 6.71 -13.36
CA ALA A 33 3.33 6.94 -14.64
C ALA A 33 3.98 6.17 -15.82
N GLN A 34 5.29 5.89 -15.79
CA GLN A 34 6.00 5.23 -16.88
C GLN A 34 5.86 3.71 -16.94
N ARG A 35 5.45 3.06 -15.84
CA ARG A 35 5.13 1.62 -15.84
C ARG A 35 3.71 1.30 -16.33
N ALA A 36 2.86 2.29 -16.48
CA ALA A 36 1.53 2.17 -17.11
C ALA A 36 1.59 2.36 -18.63
N THR A 37 2.46 1.65 -19.34
CA THR A 37 2.34 1.49 -20.81
C THR A 37 1.30 0.41 -21.07
N PHE A 38 0.03 0.77 -20.92
CA PHE A 38 -1.07 -0.04 -21.46
C PHE A 38 -1.33 0.34 -22.91
N ALA A 39 -1.68 -0.69 -23.69
CA ALA A 39 -2.10 -0.57 -25.07
C ALA A 39 -3.10 0.57 -25.27
N SER A 40 -3.00 1.29 -26.35
CA SER A 40 -3.88 2.24 -27.08
C SER A 40 -5.31 2.55 -26.59
N GLY A 41 -5.63 2.42 -25.30
CA GLY A 41 -6.85 2.85 -24.62
C GLY A 41 -6.57 4.00 -23.68
N GLY A 42 -7.51 4.94 -23.49
CA GLY A 42 -7.41 6.01 -22.49
C GLY A 42 -7.29 5.45 -21.05
N LEU A 43 -6.99 6.32 -20.06
CA LEU A 43 -6.97 5.93 -18.65
C LEU A 43 -8.35 5.44 -18.22
N GLU A 44 -8.36 4.37 -17.40
CA GLU A 44 -9.60 3.87 -16.79
C GLU A 44 -10.15 4.85 -15.75
N LYS A 45 -11.44 4.76 -15.49
CA LYS A 45 -12.16 5.59 -14.54
C LYS A 45 -12.87 4.70 -13.52
N THR A 46 -12.72 5.03 -12.24
CA THR A 46 -13.51 4.41 -11.18
C THR A 46 -14.95 4.93 -11.20
N ALA A 47 -15.85 4.30 -10.48
CA ALA A 47 -17.22 4.82 -10.30
C ALA A 47 -17.24 6.24 -9.69
N TYR A 48 -16.20 6.61 -8.95
CA TYR A 48 -16.07 7.90 -8.26
C TYR A 48 -15.45 9.01 -9.10
N HIS A 49 -15.01 8.73 -10.32
CA HIS A 49 -14.25 9.68 -11.15
C HIS A 49 -14.93 11.04 -11.29
N GLN A 50 -16.24 11.07 -11.64
CA GLN A 50 -16.95 12.34 -11.80
C GLN A 50 -17.10 13.08 -10.47
N MET A 51 -17.37 12.36 -9.37
CA MET A 51 -17.42 12.93 -8.02
C MET A 51 -16.07 13.61 -7.66
N HIS A 52 -14.95 12.99 -7.98
CA HIS A 52 -13.63 13.61 -7.75
C HIS A 52 -13.45 14.91 -8.54
N VAL A 53 -13.88 14.93 -9.80
CA VAL A 53 -13.84 16.15 -10.64
C VAL A 53 -14.70 17.25 -10.05
N ASP A 54 -15.94 16.94 -9.66
CA ASP A 54 -16.90 17.89 -9.08
C ASP A 54 -16.40 18.45 -7.74
N MET A 55 -15.70 17.63 -6.95
CA MET A 55 -15.04 18.02 -5.70
C MET A 55 -13.69 18.71 -5.90
N LYS A 56 -13.34 19.10 -7.14
CA LYS A 56 -12.08 19.76 -7.51
C LYS A 56 -10.84 18.89 -7.23
N GLY A 57 -10.96 17.59 -7.45
CA GLY A 57 -9.84 16.67 -7.44
C GLY A 57 -8.87 17.00 -8.57
N LYS A 58 -7.58 17.12 -8.25
CA LYS A 58 -6.52 17.25 -9.23
C LYS A 58 -6.17 15.89 -9.77
N MET A 59 -6.77 15.54 -10.90
CA MET A 59 -6.68 14.23 -11.52
C MET A 59 -5.31 13.99 -12.14
N VAL A 60 -4.76 12.78 -11.94
CA VAL A 60 -3.47 12.35 -12.49
C VAL A 60 -3.53 10.88 -12.91
N PRO A 61 -2.71 10.45 -13.89
CA PRO A 61 -2.53 9.04 -14.19
C PRO A 61 -1.89 8.30 -13.03
N PHE A 62 -2.50 7.21 -12.57
CA PHE A 62 -1.98 6.33 -11.53
C PHE A 62 -2.46 4.90 -11.76
N ALA A 63 -1.55 3.93 -11.85
CA ALA A 63 -1.85 2.50 -12.02
C ALA A 63 -2.84 2.18 -13.17
N GLY A 64 -2.80 2.95 -14.26
CA GLY A 64 -3.72 2.80 -15.41
C GLY A 64 -5.02 3.59 -15.29
N TYR A 65 -5.29 4.20 -14.15
CA TYR A 65 -6.49 4.99 -13.85
C TYR A 65 -6.22 6.49 -13.81
N GLU A 66 -7.30 7.28 -13.91
CA GLU A 66 -7.29 8.71 -13.64
C GLU A 66 -7.84 8.96 -12.22
N LEU A 67 -6.95 9.32 -11.27
CA LEU A 67 -7.27 9.45 -9.85
C LEU A 67 -6.83 10.80 -9.27
N PRO A 68 -7.48 11.31 -8.20
CA PRO A 68 -7.10 12.58 -7.58
C PRO A 68 -5.78 12.45 -6.79
N VAL A 69 -4.79 13.29 -7.10
CA VAL A 69 -3.57 13.39 -6.29
C VAL A 69 -3.80 14.19 -5.01
N LEU A 70 -4.68 15.17 -5.06
CA LEU A 70 -5.13 16.04 -3.97
C LEU A 70 -6.42 16.74 -4.39
N TYR A 71 -7.09 17.44 -3.46
CA TYR A 71 -8.26 18.26 -3.74
C TYR A 71 -7.93 19.75 -3.60
N GLU A 72 -8.38 20.57 -4.59
CA GLU A 72 -8.10 22.01 -4.67
C GLU A 72 -9.25 22.86 -4.09
N HIS A 73 -9.75 22.52 -2.89
CA HIS A 73 -10.74 23.28 -2.14
C HIS A 73 -10.16 23.81 -0.82
N GLU A 74 -10.90 24.65 -0.11
CA GLU A 74 -10.51 25.10 1.22
C GLU A 74 -10.36 23.89 2.18
N GLY A 75 -9.22 23.79 2.84
CA GLY A 75 -8.86 22.62 3.66
C GLY A 75 -8.28 21.44 2.89
N GLY A 76 -8.19 21.49 1.56
CA GLY A 76 -7.55 20.47 0.74
C GLY A 76 -6.04 20.60 0.65
N GLY A 77 -5.44 19.75 -0.20
CA GLY A 77 -3.99 19.67 -0.41
C GLY A 77 -3.32 18.64 0.48
N VAL A 78 -2.22 18.07 -0.01
CA VAL A 78 -1.53 16.93 0.59
C VAL A 78 -1.29 17.08 2.10
N MET A 79 -0.84 18.26 2.55
CA MET A 79 -0.57 18.52 3.97
C MET A 79 -1.85 18.44 4.80
N ASN A 80 -2.88 19.18 4.40
CA ASN A 80 -4.13 19.25 5.16
C ASN A 80 -4.87 17.92 5.18
N GLU A 81 -4.93 17.23 4.04
CA GLU A 81 -5.55 15.90 3.91
C GLU A 81 -4.81 14.87 4.80
N THR A 82 -3.47 14.91 4.84
CA THR A 82 -2.67 14.05 5.73
C THR A 82 -2.96 14.32 7.20
N LEU A 83 -2.96 15.60 7.60
CA LEU A 83 -3.24 16.00 8.99
C LEU A 83 -4.69 15.71 9.39
N HIS A 84 -5.64 15.86 8.46
CA HIS A 84 -7.05 15.52 8.70
C HIS A 84 -7.22 14.04 9.02
N CYS A 85 -6.61 13.15 8.23
CA CYS A 85 -6.69 11.70 8.46
C CYS A 85 -6.18 11.30 9.86
N ARG A 86 -5.16 12.00 10.38
CA ARG A 86 -4.58 11.72 11.71
C ARG A 86 -5.25 12.47 12.86
N ALA A 87 -6.13 13.42 12.58
CA ALA A 87 -6.76 14.25 13.60
C ALA A 87 -7.75 13.43 14.47
N PRO A 88 -7.80 13.68 15.79
CA PRO A 88 -8.77 13.03 16.67
C PRO A 88 -10.20 13.21 16.19
N GLY A 89 -10.99 12.14 16.16
CA GLY A 89 -12.41 12.16 15.76
C GLY A 89 -12.65 12.45 14.27
N LYS A 90 -11.60 12.50 13.45
CA LYS A 90 -11.69 12.70 11.98
C LYS A 90 -11.42 11.40 11.25
N ALA A 91 -11.95 11.31 10.01
CA ALA A 91 -11.68 10.24 9.08
C ALA A 91 -11.55 10.77 7.65
N SER A 92 -10.78 10.10 6.83
CA SER A 92 -10.60 10.41 5.42
C SER A 92 -11.03 9.25 4.55
N VAL A 93 -11.72 9.56 3.45
CA VAL A 93 -12.12 8.60 2.41
C VAL A 93 -11.11 8.68 1.27
N PHE A 94 -10.56 7.52 0.90
CA PHE A 94 -9.69 7.35 -0.26
C PHE A 94 -10.35 6.42 -1.26
N ASP A 95 -10.41 6.83 -2.52
CA ASP A 95 -10.76 5.92 -3.62
C ASP A 95 -9.57 4.99 -3.91
N VAL A 96 -9.77 3.72 -3.65
CA VAL A 96 -8.80 2.66 -3.91
C VAL A 96 -9.36 1.60 -4.86
N SER A 97 -10.38 1.96 -5.66
CA SER A 97 -11.07 1.06 -6.58
C SER A 97 -10.21 0.59 -7.76
N HIS A 98 -9.05 1.21 -7.98
CA HIS A 98 -8.04 0.70 -8.91
C HIS A 98 -7.39 -0.61 -8.45
N MET A 99 -7.49 -0.96 -7.17
CA MET A 99 -7.00 -2.23 -6.62
C MET A 99 -7.74 -3.42 -7.23
N GLY A 100 -7.05 -4.56 -7.36
CA GLY A 100 -7.67 -5.80 -7.78
C GLY A 100 -8.32 -6.51 -6.61
N GLN A 101 -9.57 -6.93 -6.76
CA GLN A 101 -10.30 -7.72 -5.77
C GLN A 101 -10.53 -9.12 -6.35
N ILE A 102 -10.11 -10.16 -5.65
CA ILE A 102 -10.17 -11.54 -6.12
C ILE A 102 -10.89 -12.40 -5.08
N LYS A 103 -11.84 -13.20 -5.55
CA LYS A 103 -12.53 -14.24 -4.79
C LYS A 103 -11.97 -15.59 -5.19
N TRP A 104 -11.52 -16.35 -4.20
CA TRP A 104 -11.01 -17.70 -4.38
C TRP A 104 -11.98 -18.69 -3.79
N THR A 105 -12.35 -19.72 -4.57
CA THR A 105 -13.22 -20.82 -4.17
C THR A 105 -12.60 -22.17 -4.54
N GLY A 106 -13.23 -23.26 -4.07
CA GLY A 106 -12.71 -24.61 -4.21
C GLY A 106 -12.04 -25.10 -2.92
N LYS A 107 -12.13 -26.40 -2.68
CA LYS A 107 -11.65 -27.01 -1.42
C LYS A 107 -10.14 -26.89 -1.21
N ASP A 108 -9.38 -26.75 -2.30
CA ASP A 108 -7.92 -26.67 -2.27
C ASP A 108 -7.41 -25.21 -2.44
N ALA A 109 -8.32 -24.21 -2.38
CA ALA A 109 -7.97 -22.79 -2.59
C ALA A 109 -6.89 -22.30 -1.61
N ALA A 110 -6.97 -22.65 -0.32
CA ALA A 110 -5.97 -22.26 0.67
C ALA A 110 -4.59 -22.90 0.41
N ASP A 111 -4.56 -24.17 -0.02
CA ASP A 111 -3.31 -24.85 -0.39
C ASP A 111 -2.67 -24.22 -1.61
N PHE A 112 -3.48 -23.87 -2.62
CA PHE A 112 -2.99 -23.16 -3.80
C PHE A 112 -2.43 -21.78 -3.47
N ILE A 113 -3.18 -20.99 -2.69
CA ILE A 113 -2.71 -19.63 -2.30
C ILE A 113 -1.40 -19.77 -1.53
N GLU A 114 -1.25 -20.73 -0.61
CA GLU A 114 -0.01 -20.96 0.13
C GLU A 114 1.18 -21.43 -0.73
N LYS A 115 0.95 -21.97 -1.94
CA LYS A 115 2.01 -22.18 -2.94
C LYS A 115 2.54 -20.84 -3.47
N CYS A 116 1.69 -19.83 -3.59
CA CYS A 116 2.02 -18.53 -4.20
C CYS A 116 2.43 -17.47 -3.18
N VAL A 117 1.99 -17.58 -1.91
CA VAL A 117 2.25 -16.57 -0.87
C VAL A 117 3.02 -17.13 0.31
N VAL A 118 3.75 -16.26 0.98
CA VAL A 118 4.59 -16.65 2.12
C VAL A 118 3.80 -16.82 3.44
N GLY A 119 2.60 -16.22 3.54
CA GLY A 119 1.79 -16.18 4.76
C GLY A 119 1.06 -17.48 5.06
N ASP A 120 0.63 -17.64 6.30
CA ASP A 120 -0.15 -18.78 6.79
C ASP A 120 -1.64 -18.55 6.53
N ILE A 121 -2.16 -19.03 5.41
CA ILE A 121 -3.54 -18.84 4.99
C ILE A 121 -4.45 -19.90 5.61
N LYS A 122 -4.00 -21.14 5.68
CA LYS A 122 -4.74 -22.25 6.31
C LYS A 122 -4.97 -22.06 7.81
N GLY A 123 -4.10 -21.30 8.48
CA GLY A 123 -4.24 -20.96 9.88
C GLY A 123 -5.20 -19.80 10.18
N LEU A 124 -5.79 -19.15 9.16
CA LEU A 124 -6.78 -18.09 9.35
C LEU A 124 -8.14 -18.67 9.72
N LYS A 125 -8.71 -18.19 10.82
CA LYS A 125 -10.11 -18.44 11.15
C LYS A 125 -11.02 -17.63 10.26
N GLU A 126 -12.29 -17.98 10.21
CA GLU A 126 -13.30 -17.18 9.53
C GLU A 126 -13.30 -15.73 10.03
N GLY A 127 -13.33 -14.79 9.11
CA GLY A 127 -13.19 -13.37 9.34
C GLY A 127 -11.75 -12.88 9.52
N GLU A 128 -10.77 -13.75 9.82
CA GLU A 128 -9.37 -13.33 9.99
C GLU A 128 -8.68 -13.11 8.63
N GLY A 129 -7.81 -12.12 8.58
CA GLY A 129 -6.98 -11.81 7.42
C GLY A 129 -5.54 -11.50 7.81
N ARG A 130 -4.71 -11.36 6.82
CA ARG A 130 -3.31 -10.93 6.99
C ARG A 130 -2.72 -10.30 5.75
N LEU A 131 -1.77 -9.42 5.95
CA LEU A 131 -0.83 -9.02 4.93
C LEU A 131 0.12 -10.19 4.63
N THR A 132 0.31 -10.47 3.36
CA THR A 132 1.29 -11.44 2.89
C THR A 132 1.97 -10.96 1.60
N LEU A 133 2.91 -11.75 1.09
CA LEU A 133 3.67 -11.43 -0.12
C LEU A 133 3.50 -12.55 -1.12
N ILE A 134 3.17 -12.21 -2.34
CA ILE A 134 3.23 -13.11 -3.49
C ILE A 134 4.68 -13.17 -3.93
N THR A 135 5.24 -14.37 -4.09
CA THR A 135 6.64 -14.56 -4.47
C THR A 135 6.78 -15.32 -5.79
N ASN A 136 7.89 -15.09 -6.48
CA ASN A 136 8.29 -15.85 -7.67
C ASN A 136 9.31 -16.95 -7.33
N ALA A 137 9.63 -17.79 -8.30
CA ALA A 137 10.58 -18.89 -8.14
C ALA A 137 12.00 -18.45 -7.72
N ASN A 138 12.36 -17.19 -7.94
CA ASN A 138 13.66 -16.63 -7.52
C ASN A 138 13.60 -15.98 -6.13
N GLY A 139 12.47 -16.10 -5.42
CA GLY A 139 12.26 -15.52 -4.09
C GLY A 139 11.99 -14.03 -4.09
N GLY A 140 11.82 -13.38 -5.25
CA GLY A 140 11.43 -11.99 -5.36
C GLY A 140 9.94 -11.77 -5.08
N ILE A 141 9.58 -10.59 -4.61
CA ILE A 141 8.20 -10.20 -4.28
C ILE A 141 7.50 -9.76 -5.57
N VAL A 142 6.49 -10.52 -6.01
CA VAL A 142 5.65 -10.18 -7.17
C VAL A 142 4.67 -9.07 -6.80
N ASP A 143 4.06 -9.18 -5.62
CA ASP A 143 3.20 -8.14 -5.02
C ASP A 143 3.05 -8.35 -3.51
N ASP A 144 2.59 -7.33 -2.79
CA ASP A 144 2.06 -7.43 -1.44
C ASP A 144 0.53 -7.42 -1.46
N THR A 145 -0.10 -8.28 -0.66
CA THR A 145 -1.54 -8.52 -0.70
C THR A 145 -2.13 -8.73 0.68
N VAL A 146 -3.40 -8.37 0.84
CA VAL A 146 -4.20 -8.72 2.02
C VAL A 146 -5.13 -9.87 1.65
N VAL A 147 -5.02 -10.96 2.40
CA VAL A 147 -5.84 -12.17 2.24
C VAL A 147 -6.70 -12.36 3.47
N THR A 148 -8.01 -12.61 3.29
CA THR A 148 -8.97 -12.82 4.37
C THR A 148 -9.76 -14.12 4.13
N ASN A 149 -9.86 -14.96 5.15
CA ASN A 149 -10.77 -16.09 5.15
C ASN A 149 -12.20 -15.58 5.40
N ALA A 150 -13.05 -15.62 4.39
CA ALA A 150 -14.43 -15.15 4.45
C ALA A 150 -15.44 -16.28 4.78
N GLY A 151 -14.97 -17.47 5.21
CA GLY A 151 -15.79 -18.65 5.44
C GLY A 151 -15.93 -19.48 4.18
N ASP A 152 -16.90 -19.17 3.35
CA ASP A 152 -17.19 -19.93 2.11
C ASP A 152 -16.19 -19.65 0.97
N TYR A 153 -15.34 -18.63 1.11
CA TYR A 153 -14.34 -18.25 0.13
C TYR A 153 -13.15 -17.53 0.80
N ILE A 154 -12.07 -17.37 0.04
CA ILE A 154 -10.96 -16.52 0.45
C ILE A 154 -11.00 -15.25 -0.39
N TYR A 155 -10.98 -14.10 0.29
CA TYR A 155 -10.93 -12.78 -0.34
C TYR A 155 -9.50 -12.26 -0.36
N MET A 156 -9.08 -11.72 -1.50
CA MET A 156 -7.72 -11.18 -1.70
C MET A 156 -7.79 -9.82 -2.39
N VAL A 157 -7.00 -8.86 -1.89
CA VAL A 157 -6.82 -7.55 -2.52
C VAL A 157 -5.37 -7.39 -2.95
N VAL A 158 -5.15 -7.10 -4.24
CA VAL A 158 -3.83 -6.92 -4.87
C VAL A 158 -3.64 -5.48 -5.37
N ASN A 159 -2.39 -5.03 -5.51
CA ASN A 159 -2.10 -3.67 -5.94
C ASN A 159 -2.56 -3.40 -7.37
N GLY A 160 -3.15 -2.21 -7.60
CA GLY A 160 -3.73 -1.84 -8.89
C GLY A 160 -2.75 -1.90 -10.06
N ALA A 161 -1.49 -1.53 -9.83
CA ALA A 161 -0.45 -1.61 -10.86
C ALA A 161 0.00 -3.04 -11.17
N CYS A 162 -0.22 -3.98 -10.23
CA CYS A 162 0.23 -5.38 -10.32
C CYS A 162 -0.88 -6.34 -10.73
N LYS A 163 -2.16 -5.99 -10.51
CA LYS A 163 -3.31 -6.90 -10.60
C LYS A 163 -3.37 -7.80 -11.85
N HIS A 164 -3.02 -7.28 -13.03
CA HIS A 164 -3.00 -8.09 -14.26
C HIS A 164 -1.82 -9.06 -14.30
N GLY A 165 -0.66 -8.64 -13.78
CA GLY A 165 0.52 -9.48 -13.60
C GLY A 165 0.28 -10.58 -12.59
N ASP A 166 -0.37 -10.23 -11.47
CA ASP A 166 -0.71 -11.18 -10.41
C ASP A 166 -1.69 -12.23 -10.89
N MET A 167 -2.76 -11.82 -11.60
CA MET A 167 -3.71 -12.78 -12.19
C MET A 167 -3.06 -13.69 -13.24
N ALA A 168 -2.10 -13.17 -14.03
CA ALA A 168 -1.36 -13.98 -14.98
C ALA A 168 -0.44 -14.99 -14.24
N HIS A 169 0.26 -14.53 -13.20
CA HIS A 169 1.08 -15.38 -12.34
C HIS A 169 0.26 -16.49 -11.67
N PHE A 170 -0.90 -16.14 -11.09
CA PHE A 170 -1.78 -17.14 -10.50
C PHE A 170 -2.30 -18.15 -11.53
N LYS A 171 -2.70 -17.72 -12.73
CA LYS A 171 -3.14 -18.63 -13.82
C LYS A 171 -2.04 -19.61 -14.20
N GLU A 172 -0.79 -19.13 -14.38
CA GLU A 172 0.36 -20.00 -14.66
C GLU A 172 0.55 -21.04 -13.54
N GLN A 173 0.44 -20.63 -12.27
CA GLN A 173 0.58 -21.55 -11.14
C GLN A 173 -0.62 -22.53 -11.02
N MET A 174 -1.83 -22.10 -11.42
CA MET A 174 -3.02 -22.95 -11.45
C MET A 174 -2.91 -24.06 -12.51
N ASP A 175 -2.32 -23.79 -13.68
CA ASP A 175 -2.12 -24.78 -14.75
C ASP A 175 -1.30 -26.00 -14.28
N GLU A 176 -0.40 -25.79 -13.32
CA GLU A 176 0.44 -26.83 -12.71
C GLU A 176 -0.21 -27.47 -11.46
N PHE A 177 -1.19 -26.80 -10.85
CA PHE A 177 -1.82 -27.22 -9.61
C PHE A 177 -2.99 -28.17 -9.88
N LYS A 178 -2.94 -29.38 -9.33
CA LYS A 178 -3.93 -30.45 -9.58
C LYS A 178 -5.09 -30.45 -8.57
N GLY A 179 -5.31 -29.34 -7.88
CA GLY A 179 -6.38 -29.20 -6.90
C GLY A 179 -7.63 -28.51 -7.46
N ASP A 180 -8.69 -28.54 -6.66
CA ASP A 180 -9.94 -27.82 -6.93
C ASP A 180 -9.81 -26.39 -6.42
N VAL A 181 -9.52 -25.46 -7.35
CA VAL A 181 -9.36 -24.03 -7.09
C VAL A 181 -9.91 -23.20 -8.24
N HIS A 182 -10.64 -22.15 -7.90
CA HIS A 182 -11.20 -21.20 -8.85
C HIS A 182 -10.88 -19.77 -8.44
N MET A 183 -10.53 -18.92 -9.41
CA MET A 183 -10.20 -17.51 -9.24
C MET A 183 -11.22 -16.65 -9.97
N ASP A 184 -12.00 -15.87 -9.21
CA ASP A 184 -12.93 -14.88 -9.74
C ASP A 184 -12.41 -13.48 -9.50
N TYR A 185 -12.15 -12.71 -10.56
CA TYR A 185 -11.83 -11.31 -10.46
C TYR A 185 -13.11 -10.47 -10.36
N LEU A 186 -13.25 -9.70 -9.28
CA LEU A 186 -14.48 -8.97 -8.96
C LEU A 186 -14.50 -7.59 -9.67
N GLU A 187 -14.62 -7.57 -11.00
CA GLU A 187 -14.58 -6.36 -11.83
C GLU A 187 -15.69 -5.35 -11.48
N THR A 188 -16.83 -5.84 -11.00
CA THR A 188 -18.01 -5.03 -10.67
C THR A 188 -18.00 -4.49 -9.24
N GLN A 189 -16.92 -4.67 -8.50
CA GLN A 189 -16.77 -4.14 -7.15
C GLN A 189 -15.85 -2.92 -7.15
N GLN A 190 -16.24 -1.90 -6.40
CA GLN A 190 -15.41 -0.75 -6.10
C GLN A 190 -14.87 -0.88 -4.67
N LEU A 191 -13.83 -0.13 -4.33
CA LEU A 191 -13.22 -0.18 -3.01
C LEU A 191 -12.98 1.23 -2.46
N LEU A 192 -13.54 1.55 -1.29
CA LEU A 192 -13.28 2.77 -0.55
C LEU A 192 -12.53 2.47 0.75
N ALA A 193 -11.49 3.22 1.04
CA ALA A 193 -10.81 3.17 2.32
C ALA A 193 -11.26 4.35 3.20
N LEU A 194 -11.89 4.06 4.34
CA LEU A 194 -12.27 5.03 5.38
C LEU A 194 -11.24 4.92 6.52
N GLN A 195 -10.36 5.90 6.65
CA GLN A 195 -9.16 5.85 7.48
C GLN A 195 -9.09 7.01 8.46
N GLY A 196 -8.61 6.76 9.66
CA GLY A 196 -8.41 7.76 10.71
C GLY A 196 -9.09 7.39 12.02
N LYS A 197 -8.76 8.10 13.09
CA LYS A 197 -9.27 7.83 14.45
C LYS A 197 -10.78 7.95 14.60
N GLY A 198 -11.45 8.67 13.68
CA GLY A 198 -12.91 8.78 13.62
C GLY A 198 -13.58 7.68 12.78
N ALA A 199 -12.83 6.88 12.03
CA ALA A 199 -13.37 5.88 11.13
C ALA A 199 -14.26 4.83 11.81
N PRO A 200 -13.93 4.28 12.99
CA PRO A 200 -14.81 3.33 13.66
C PRO A 200 -16.19 3.88 14.00
N ALA A 201 -16.25 5.08 14.54
CA ALA A 201 -17.53 5.72 14.87
C ALA A 201 -18.32 6.11 13.61
N ALA A 202 -17.63 6.59 12.57
CA ALA A 202 -18.24 6.95 11.29
C ALA A 202 -18.86 5.71 10.63
N LEU A 203 -18.11 4.63 10.48
CA LEU A 203 -18.63 3.41 9.87
C LEU A 203 -19.78 2.81 10.70
N GLN A 204 -19.64 2.76 12.03
CA GLN A 204 -20.68 2.20 12.92
C GLN A 204 -22.02 2.88 12.74
N SER A 205 -22.06 4.18 12.44
CA SER A 205 -23.30 4.92 12.22
C SER A 205 -24.07 4.50 10.95
N LEU A 206 -23.43 3.75 10.06
CA LEU A 206 -23.99 3.25 8.80
C LEU A 206 -24.24 1.73 8.81
N MET A 207 -23.93 1.06 9.93
CA MET A 207 -24.11 -0.39 10.05
C MET A 207 -25.53 -0.77 10.41
N PRO A 208 -26.00 -1.94 9.98
CA PRO A 208 -27.30 -2.45 10.40
C PRO A 208 -27.29 -2.83 11.89
N ASP A 209 -28.48 -2.91 12.47
CA ASP A 209 -28.66 -3.35 13.85
C ASP A 209 -27.99 -4.72 14.10
N GLY A 210 -27.33 -4.83 15.23
CA GLY A 210 -26.63 -6.05 15.65
C GLY A 210 -25.21 -6.23 15.12
N VAL A 211 -24.75 -5.40 14.20
CA VAL A 211 -23.36 -5.41 13.69
C VAL A 211 -22.55 -4.32 14.38
N ASP A 212 -21.51 -4.71 15.13
CA ASP A 212 -20.62 -3.80 15.84
C ASP A 212 -19.21 -3.84 15.24
N VAL A 213 -18.95 -2.97 14.26
CA VAL A 213 -17.63 -2.89 13.60
C VAL A 213 -16.56 -2.27 14.50
N THR A 214 -16.94 -1.59 15.59
CA THR A 214 -15.96 -0.99 16.51
C THR A 214 -15.19 -2.06 17.29
N LYS A 215 -15.74 -3.27 17.42
CA LYS A 215 -15.12 -4.44 18.09
C LYS A 215 -14.35 -5.33 17.14
N MET A 216 -14.45 -5.15 15.82
CA MET A 216 -13.63 -5.91 14.88
C MET A 216 -12.16 -5.66 15.17
N LEU A 217 -11.34 -6.70 15.11
CA LEU A 217 -9.89 -6.55 15.26
C LEU A 217 -9.25 -6.12 13.93
N PHE A 218 -8.10 -5.48 14.01
CA PHE A 218 -7.30 -5.18 12.84
C PHE A 218 -6.96 -6.46 12.06
N MET A 219 -7.09 -6.40 10.74
CA MET A 219 -7.02 -7.55 9.81
C MET A 219 -8.16 -8.55 10.01
N THR A 220 -9.38 -8.09 10.30
CA THR A 220 -10.57 -8.93 10.20
C THR A 220 -11.58 -8.32 9.24
N GLY A 221 -12.44 -9.15 8.65
CA GLY A 221 -13.44 -8.72 7.66
C GLY A 221 -14.74 -9.50 7.75
N ILE A 222 -15.84 -8.85 7.36
CA ILE A 222 -17.19 -9.42 7.31
C ILE A 222 -17.89 -9.00 6.01
N ASP A 223 -18.75 -9.87 5.49
CA ASP A 223 -19.74 -9.53 4.47
C ASP A 223 -20.99 -8.99 5.17
N THR A 224 -21.47 -7.83 4.75
CA THR A 224 -22.56 -7.14 5.46
C THR A 224 -23.23 -6.09 4.58
N THR A 225 -24.27 -5.47 5.11
CA THR A 225 -24.90 -4.27 4.55
C THR A 225 -24.26 -3.02 5.16
N VAL A 226 -23.99 -2.00 4.36
CA VAL A 226 -23.48 -0.68 4.81
C VAL A 226 -24.36 0.41 4.25
N ALA A 227 -24.86 1.33 5.07
CA ALA A 227 -25.80 2.39 4.67
C ALA A 227 -27.03 1.86 3.90
N GLY A 228 -27.52 0.67 4.23
CA GLY A 228 -28.63 0.01 3.52
C GLY A 228 -28.22 -0.66 2.20
N ILE A 229 -26.95 -0.62 1.79
CA ILE A 229 -26.42 -1.21 0.57
C ILE A 229 -25.99 -2.64 0.86
N GLU A 230 -26.62 -3.60 0.20
CA GLU A 230 -26.26 -5.02 0.27
C GLU A 230 -25.02 -5.35 -0.57
N GLY A 231 -24.42 -6.51 -0.33
CA GLY A 231 -23.26 -7.00 -1.09
C GLY A 231 -21.95 -6.25 -0.78
N CYS A 232 -21.90 -5.54 0.35
CA CYS A 232 -20.67 -4.93 0.83
C CYS A 232 -19.82 -5.93 1.61
N ARG A 233 -18.51 -5.75 1.50
CA ARG A 233 -17.52 -6.38 2.39
C ARG A 233 -16.74 -5.31 3.13
N VAL A 234 -16.70 -5.42 4.44
CA VAL A 234 -15.95 -4.53 5.33
C VAL A 234 -14.74 -5.27 5.87
N THR A 235 -13.54 -4.72 5.67
CA THR A 235 -12.31 -5.24 6.25
C THR A 235 -11.65 -4.14 7.10
N ARG A 236 -11.35 -4.42 8.37
CA ARG A 236 -10.62 -3.47 9.24
C ARG A 236 -9.14 -3.55 8.91
N CYS A 237 -8.71 -2.74 7.99
CA CYS A 237 -7.34 -2.66 7.46
C CYS A 237 -7.08 -1.28 6.88
N GLY A 238 -5.90 -1.04 6.35
CA GLY A 238 -5.57 0.21 5.65
C GLY A 238 -4.07 0.39 5.45
N TYR A 239 -3.75 1.51 4.79
CA TYR A 239 -2.39 1.85 4.33
C TYR A 239 -1.95 3.23 4.84
N THR A 240 -2.41 3.62 6.03
CA THR A 240 -2.20 4.97 6.59
C THR A 240 -1.45 4.97 7.93
N GLY A 241 -1.32 3.82 8.57
CA GLY A 241 -0.85 3.75 9.95
C GLY A 241 -1.91 4.13 10.98
N GLU A 242 -3.05 4.65 10.55
CA GLU A 242 -4.22 4.88 11.38
C GLU A 242 -5.18 3.70 11.33
N ASP A 243 -6.06 3.63 12.30
CA ASP A 243 -7.19 2.69 12.28
C ASP A 243 -8.17 3.04 11.17
N GLY A 244 -8.87 2.04 10.66
CA GLY A 244 -9.82 2.27 9.58
C GLY A 244 -10.27 0.99 8.90
N TYR A 245 -11.04 1.18 7.84
CA TYR A 245 -11.66 0.10 7.09
C TYR A 245 -11.49 0.30 5.60
N GLU A 246 -11.49 -0.82 4.88
CA GLU A 246 -11.73 -0.85 3.44
C GLU A 246 -13.11 -1.48 3.20
N VAL A 247 -13.93 -0.82 2.40
CA VAL A 247 -15.30 -1.24 2.10
C VAL A 247 -15.41 -1.52 0.61
N SER A 248 -15.53 -2.79 0.26
CA SER A 248 -15.91 -3.24 -1.08
C SER A 248 -17.42 -3.04 -1.27
N VAL A 249 -17.83 -2.52 -2.41
CA VAL A 249 -19.21 -2.16 -2.70
C VAL A 249 -19.54 -2.40 -4.17
N PRO A 250 -20.75 -2.86 -4.53
CA PRO A 250 -21.16 -2.98 -5.92
C PRO A 250 -21.04 -1.64 -6.68
N PHE A 251 -20.58 -1.69 -7.94
CA PHE A 251 -20.33 -0.52 -8.77
C PHE A 251 -21.50 0.46 -8.81
N ASP A 252 -22.73 -0.02 -8.99
CA ASP A 252 -23.94 0.82 -9.10
C ASP A 252 -24.30 1.52 -7.77
N SER A 253 -23.75 1.04 -6.65
CA SER A 253 -23.98 1.60 -5.31
C SER A 253 -22.78 2.37 -4.75
N ALA A 254 -21.75 2.54 -5.56
CA ALA A 254 -20.51 3.19 -5.14
C ALA A 254 -20.72 4.65 -4.73
N ILE A 255 -21.40 5.45 -5.55
CA ILE A 255 -21.68 6.87 -5.25
C ILE A 255 -22.56 7.02 -3.99
N PRO A 256 -23.69 6.29 -3.84
CA PRO A 256 -24.47 6.33 -2.60
C PRO A 256 -23.63 6.03 -1.33
N LEU A 257 -22.71 5.09 -1.38
CA LEU A 257 -21.82 4.79 -0.25
C LEU A 257 -20.87 5.96 0.06
N ALA A 258 -20.25 6.53 -0.97
CA ALA A 258 -19.34 7.68 -0.79
C ALA A 258 -20.09 8.90 -0.19
N GLU A 259 -21.28 9.19 -0.68
CA GLU A 259 -22.15 10.25 -0.15
C GLU A 259 -22.54 9.99 1.30
N ALA A 260 -22.88 8.73 1.64
CA ALA A 260 -23.18 8.35 3.02
C ALA A 260 -22.00 8.64 3.96
N PHE A 261 -20.76 8.31 3.55
CA PHE A 261 -19.57 8.64 4.33
C PHE A 261 -19.36 10.16 4.45
N LEU A 262 -19.45 10.89 3.34
CA LEU A 262 -19.15 12.32 3.30
C LEU A 262 -20.21 13.19 4.03
N ASN A 263 -21.40 12.67 4.23
CA ASN A 263 -22.44 13.31 5.05
C ASN A 263 -22.17 13.20 6.56
N ILE A 264 -21.21 12.37 6.99
CA ILE A 264 -20.83 12.27 8.40
C ILE A 264 -19.89 13.42 8.77
N SER A 265 -20.23 14.16 9.82
CA SER A 265 -19.39 15.25 10.30
C SER A 265 -17.99 14.75 10.66
N GLY A 266 -16.98 15.39 10.11
CA GLY A 266 -15.57 15.04 10.34
C GLY A 266 -15.02 14.01 9.35
N VAL A 267 -15.79 13.57 8.37
CA VAL A 267 -15.30 12.77 7.24
C VAL A 267 -15.03 13.69 6.05
N ALA A 268 -13.88 13.51 5.38
CA ALA A 268 -13.49 14.27 4.21
C ALA A 268 -12.76 13.37 3.20
N VAL A 269 -12.69 13.80 1.94
CA VAL A 269 -11.91 13.11 0.91
C VAL A 269 -10.42 13.36 1.08
N ALA A 270 -9.59 12.41 0.65
CA ALA A 270 -8.16 12.57 0.55
C ALA A 270 -7.59 11.87 -0.69
N GLY A 271 -6.59 12.49 -1.31
CA GLY A 271 -5.99 12.01 -2.55
C GLY A 271 -4.73 11.15 -2.34
N LEU A 272 -4.18 10.70 -3.48
CA LEU A 272 -2.97 9.85 -3.53
C LEU A 272 -1.75 10.49 -2.85
N GLY A 273 -1.64 11.82 -2.86
CA GLY A 273 -0.53 12.53 -2.22
C GLY A 273 -0.55 12.39 -0.69
N ALA A 274 -1.75 12.47 -0.07
CA ALA A 274 -1.93 12.21 1.35
C ALA A 274 -1.72 10.72 1.66
N ARG A 275 -2.23 9.81 0.82
CA ARG A 275 -2.01 8.37 0.96
C ARG A 275 -0.52 8.03 0.98
N ASP A 276 0.29 8.61 0.08
CA ASP A 276 1.75 8.40 0.03
C ASP A 276 2.47 8.97 1.27
N ALA A 277 2.08 10.14 1.74
CA ALA A 277 2.65 10.71 2.97
C ALA A 277 2.35 9.83 4.19
N LEU A 278 1.09 9.41 4.36
CA LEU A 278 0.61 8.59 5.48
C LEU A 278 1.30 7.22 5.51
N ARG A 279 1.35 6.51 4.36
CA ARG A 279 1.98 5.19 4.29
C ARG A 279 3.47 5.25 4.63
N LEU A 280 4.18 6.28 4.12
CA LEU A 280 5.60 6.44 4.38
C LEU A 280 5.87 6.76 5.85
N GLU A 281 5.08 7.63 6.48
CA GLU A 281 5.14 7.88 7.93
C GLU A 281 4.93 6.59 8.75
N ALA A 282 4.06 5.69 8.27
CA ALA A 282 3.81 4.38 8.87
C ALA A 282 4.87 3.32 8.50
N GLY A 283 5.86 3.64 7.66
CA GLY A 283 6.91 2.71 7.24
C GLY A 283 6.44 1.60 6.30
N LEU A 284 5.27 1.77 5.66
CA LEU A 284 4.68 0.80 4.73
C LEU A 284 5.31 0.92 3.34
N CYS A 285 5.57 -0.23 2.71
CA CYS A 285 6.19 -0.31 1.39
C CYS A 285 5.26 0.20 0.28
N LEU A 286 5.84 0.80 -0.75
CA LEU A 286 5.19 1.02 -2.03
C LEU A 286 5.78 0.04 -3.04
N TYR A 287 4.92 -0.83 -3.59
CA TYR A 287 5.36 -1.77 -4.62
C TYR A 287 5.90 -1.04 -5.87
N GLY A 288 6.95 -1.56 -6.43
CA GLY A 288 7.66 -0.95 -7.55
C GLY A 288 8.69 0.11 -7.18
N ASN A 289 8.70 0.56 -5.91
CA ASN A 289 9.70 1.46 -5.35
C ASN A 289 10.49 0.80 -4.23
N ASP A 290 9.81 0.38 -3.17
CA ASP A 290 10.44 -0.16 -1.95
C ASP A 290 10.61 -1.68 -2.01
N ILE A 291 9.77 -2.36 -2.76
CA ILE A 291 9.82 -3.81 -3.02
C ILE A 291 9.44 -4.08 -4.48
N ASP A 292 10.00 -5.12 -5.05
CA ASP A 292 9.73 -5.57 -6.42
C ASP A 292 10.15 -7.05 -6.61
N GLY A 293 10.00 -7.57 -7.83
CA GLY A 293 10.35 -8.95 -8.21
C GLY A 293 11.83 -9.34 -8.05
N THR A 294 12.69 -8.41 -7.66
CA THR A 294 14.13 -8.65 -7.38
C THR A 294 14.50 -8.54 -5.91
N THR A 295 13.52 -8.19 -5.06
CA THR A 295 13.70 -8.01 -3.63
C THR A 295 12.99 -9.14 -2.88
N ASN A 296 13.69 -9.83 -2.00
CA ASN A 296 13.08 -10.88 -1.19
C ASN A 296 12.52 -10.37 0.14
N PRO A 297 11.64 -11.15 0.82
CA PRO A 297 10.99 -10.72 2.07
C PRO A 297 11.97 -10.36 3.20
N VAL A 298 13.17 -10.94 3.23
CA VAL A 298 14.17 -10.69 4.28
C VAL A 298 14.87 -9.35 4.03
N GLU A 299 15.29 -9.10 2.79
CA GLU A 299 15.84 -7.80 2.36
C GLU A 299 14.85 -6.66 2.60
N GLY A 300 13.56 -6.88 2.24
CA GLY A 300 12.46 -5.93 2.43
C GLY A 300 12.06 -5.67 3.90
N ALA A 301 12.72 -6.34 4.87
CA ALA A 301 12.34 -6.32 6.28
C ALA A 301 10.87 -6.73 6.52
N LEU A 302 10.38 -7.69 5.71
CA LEU A 302 9.02 -8.22 5.71
C LEU A 302 8.95 -9.70 6.14
N ALA A 303 10.05 -10.25 6.69
CA ALA A 303 10.12 -11.65 7.11
C ALA A 303 9.06 -12.04 8.17
N TRP A 304 8.48 -11.06 8.87
CA TRP A 304 7.39 -11.27 9.82
C TRP A 304 6.10 -11.77 9.16
N THR A 305 5.90 -11.56 7.85
CA THR A 305 4.74 -12.07 7.09
C THR A 305 4.70 -13.60 7.03
N MET A 306 5.84 -14.25 7.18
CA MET A 306 5.98 -15.72 7.28
C MET A 306 5.75 -16.25 8.71
N GLY A 307 5.44 -15.37 9.68
CA GLY A 307 5.41 -15.72 11.10
C GLY A 307 6.79 -15.75 11.76
N GLY A 308 6.81 -16.11 13.06
CA GLY A 308 8.02 -16.19 13.84
C GLY A 308 8.95 -17.36 13.43
N PRO A 309 10.13 -17.49 14.08
CA PRO A 309 11.12 -18.57 13.77
C PRO A 309 10.57 -19.99 13.88
N LYS A 310 9.54 -20.21 14.70
CA LYS A 310 8.84 -21.49 14.87
C LYS A 310 7.49 -21.51 14.12
N GLY A 311 7.20 -20.50 13.31
CA GLY A 311 5.97 -20.43 12.55
C GLY A 311 5.88 -21.52 11.48
N ARG A 312 4.68 -22.04 11.29
CA ARG A 312 4.40 -23.15 10.37
C ARG A 312 5.01 -22.89 8.98
N ARG A 313 4.79 -21.70 8.40
CA ARG A 313 5.24 -21.38 7.05
C ARG A 313 6.76 -21.36 6.88
N ARG A 314 7.52 -21.01 7.92
CA ARG A 314 8.98 -21.10 7.85
C ARG A 314 9.49 -22.55 7.93
N LEU A 315 8.80 -23.42 8.64
CA LEU A 315 9.20 -24.81 8.80
C LEU A 315 8.76 -25.67 7.63
N GLU A 316 7.51 -25.51 7.17
CA GLU A 316 6.97 -26.25 6.04
C GLU A 316 7.48 -25.71 4.70
N GLN A 317 7.69 -24.38 4.60
CA GLN A 317 8.04 -23.72 3.35
C GLN A 317 7.00 -24.01 2.26
N GLY A 318 7.38 -24.54 1.10
CA GLY A 318 6.45 -24.99 0.05
C GLY A 318 5.84 -23.85 -0.77
N PHE A 319 6.26 -22.62 -0.56
CA PHE A 319 5.93 -21.48 -1.42
C PHE A 319 7.10 -21.15 -2.37
N LEU A 320 6.79 -20.45 -3.45
CA LEU A 320 7.73 -20.15 -4.51
C LEU A 320 8.96 -19.38 -3.98
N GLY A 321 10.15 -19.89 -4.27
CA GLY A 321 11.42 -19.23 -4.00
C GLY A 321 11.85 -19.20 -2.53
N ALA A 322 11.22 -19.97 -1.64
CA ALA A 322 11.56 -20.05 -0.22
C ALA A 322 13.06 -20.34 0.02
N GLU A 323 13.64 -21.22 -0.80
CA GLU A 323 15.03 -21.64 -0.73
C GLU A 323 16.05 -20.50 -0.95
N HIS A 324 15.65 -19.38 -1.54
CA HIS A 324 16.55 -18.23 -1.74
C HIS A 324 16.82 -17.46 -0.45
N PHE A 325 15.91 -17.46 0.50
CA PHE A 325 16.01 -16.68 1.75
C PHE A 325 15.74 -17.46 3.04
N LEU A 326 15.38 -18.77 2.94
CA LEU A 326 15.27 -19.69 4.08
C LEU A 326 16.28 -20.83 3.97
N THR A 327 16.79 -21.28 5.13
CA THR A 327 17.51 -22.56 5.23
C THR A 327 16.49 -23.70 5.31
N PRO A 328 16.89 -24.97 5.08
CA PRO A 328 15.99 -26.13 5.28
C PRO A 328 15.31 -26.17 6.66
N GLU A 329 15.96 -25.62 7.69
CA GLU A 329 15.43 -25.56 9.06
C GLU A 329 14.55 -24.32 9.32
N GLY A 330 14.18 -23.55 8.28
CA GLY A 330 13.31 -22.37 8.37
C GLY A 330 13.99 -21.11 8.94
N LYS A 331 15.33 -21.11 9.07
CA LYS A 331 16.07 -19.91 9.50
C LYS A 331 16.25 -18.95 8.32
N LEU A 332 16.24 -17.65 8.63
CA LEU A 332 16.52 -16.62 7.62
C LEU A 332 17.99 -16.71 7.18
N LYS A 333 18.21 -16.76 5.87
CA LYS A 333 19.56 -16.63 5.28
C LYS A 333 20.06 -15.21 5.41
N LYS A 334 21.38 -15.06 5.57
CA LYS A 334 22.04 -13.75 5.60
C LYS A 334 21.88 -13.07 4.23
N GLN A 335 21.46 -11.83 4.25
CA GLN A 335 21.28 -10.99 3.07
C GLN A 335 22.41 -9.94 2.98
N THR A 336 22.68 -9.45 1.79
CA THR A 336 23.72 -8.43 1.55
C THR A 336 23.20 -7.02 1.80
N LYS A 337 21.90 -6.78 1.60
CA LYS A 337 21.22 -5.48 1.79
C LYS A 337 20.00 -5.63 2.69
N LYS A 338 19.54 -4.51 3.25
CA LYS A 338 18.31 -4.45 4.06
C LYS A 338 17.62 -3.11 3.92
N ARG A 339 16.30 -3.12 3.85
CA ARG A 339 15.47 -1.91 3.90
C ARG A 339 15.49 -1.31 5.29
N VAL A 340 15.72 0.00 5.35
CA VAL A 340 15.81 0.80 6.58
C VAL A 340 15.07 2.12 6.43
N GLY A 341 14.68 2.72 7.57
CA GLY A 341 14.26 4.11 7.63
C GLY A 341 15.49 5.03 7.72
N ILE A 342 15.36 6.25 7.21
CA ILE A 342 16.38 7.29 7.29
C ILE A 342 15.75 8.62 7.70
N SER A 343 16.35 9.29 8.67
CA SER A 343 15.90 10.57 9.19
C SER A 343 17.08 11.51 9.46
N GLY A 344 16.79 12.77 9.89
CA GLY A 344 17.80 13.76 10.19
C GLY A 344 18.14 14.71 9.05
N MET A 345 17.66 14.47 7.83
CA MET A 345 17.85 15.37 6.70
C MET A 345 17.01 16.65 6.82
N LYS A 346 17.51 17.75 6.27
CA LYS A 346 16.80 19.05 6.21
C LYS A 346 15.94 19.21 4.94
N ALA A 347 16.23 18.47 3.89
CA ALA A 347 15.50 18.47 2.62
C ALA A 347 15.09 17.04 2.27
N PRO A 348 13.91 16.81 1.67
CA PRO A 348 13.49 15.47 1.28
C PRO A 348 14.48 14.82 0.32
N ALA A 349 14.93 13.63 0.66
CA ALA A 349 15.58 12.71 -0.27
C ALA A 349 14.52 12.05 -1.13
N ARG A 350 14.78 11.87 -2.41
CA ARG A 350 13.85 11.24 -3.37
C ARG A 350 14.39 9.89 -3.81
N ASP A 351 13.52 9.11 -4.41
CA ASP A 351 13.91 7.86 -5.06
C ASP A 351 15.17 8.06 -5.92
N GLY A 352 16.10 7.09 -5.84
CA GLY A 352 17.39 7.12 -6.51
C GLY A 352 18.47 7.99 -5.83
N THR A 353 18.17 8.63 -4.68
CA THR A 353 19.20 9.33 -3.90
C THR A 353 20.19 8.32 -3.34
N GLU A 354 21.49 8.52 -3.60
CA GLU A 354 22.53 7.61 -3.13
C GLU A 354 22.81 7.78 -1.65
N ILE A 355 23.07 6.65 -0.98
CA ILE A 355 23.45 6.57 0.44
C ILE A 355 24.92 6.17 0.48
N PHE A 356 25.72 6.88 1.27
CA PHE A 356 27.13 6.66 1.51
C PHE A 356 27.40 6.33 2.98
N ASP A 357 28.56 5.74 3.24
CA ASP A 357 29.08 5.55 4.59
C ASP A 357 29.19 6.89 5.35
N ALA A 358 29.50 6.85 6.65
CA ALA A 358 29.59 8.04 7.50
C ALA A 358 30.66 9.03 7.03
N GLU A 359 31.70 8.57 6.35
CA GLU A 359 32.75 9.39 5.77
C GLU A 359 32.37 10.01 4.42
N GLY A 360 31.23 9.57 3.82
CA GLY A 360 30.79 10.03 2.51
C GLY A 360 31.65 9.55 1.35
N LYS A 361 32.39 8.45 1.52
CA LYS A 361 33.35 7.93 0.53
C LYS A 361 32.82 6.75 -0.27
N THR A 362 32.16 5.80 0.41
CA THR A 362 31.69 4.54 -0.19
C THR A 362 30.19 4.56 -0.33
N LYS A 363 29.68 4.34 -1.54
CA LYS A 363 28.24 4.15 -1.75
C LYS A 363 27.82 2.81 -1.15
N ILE A 364 26.90 2.84 -0.19
CA ILE A 364 26.40 1.67 0.54
C ILE A 364 24.93 1.38 0.28
N GLY A 365 24.23 2.24 -0.49
CA GLY A 365 22.81 2.03 -0.73
C GLY A 365 22.13 3.11 -1.56
N THR A 366 20.78 3.04 -1.56
CA THR A 366 19.94 3.96 -2.34
C THR A 366 18.58 4.15 -1.64
N ILE A 367 18.06 5.38 -1.65
CA ILE A 367 16.70 5.72 -1.21
C ILE A 367 15.70 5.22 -2.26
N THR A 368 14.62 4.60 -1.79
CA THR A 368 13.51 4.11 -2.62
C THR A 368 12.25 4.95 -2.48
N SER A 369 12.02 5.52 -1.30
CA SER A 369 10.90 6.42 -1.03
C SER A 369 11.31 7.54 -0.09
N GLY A 370 10.79 8.75 -0.31
CA GLY A 370 11.07 9.86 0.61
C GLY A 370 10.14 11.04 0.39
N THR A 371 9.69 11.64 1.50
CA THR A 371 8.78 12.78 1.50
C THR A 371 9.06 13.72 2.66
N PHE A 372 8.43 14.90 2.63
CA PHE A 372 8.28 15.73 3.82
C PHE A 372 7.07 15.21 4.61
N SER A 373 7.28 14.80 5.85
CA SER A 373 6.20 14.37 6.75
C SER A 373 5.44 15.58 7.30
N PRO A 374 4.14 15.75 6.98
CA PRO A 374 3.33 16.81 7.56
C PRO A 374 3.22 16.74 9.08
N CYS A 375 3.15 15.51 9.62
CA CYS A 375 2.99 15.29 11.06
C CYS A 375 4.26 15.53 11.84
N LEU A 376 5.40 15.06 11.35
CA LEU A 376 6.71 15.27 11.99
C LEU A 376 7.33 16.64 11.66
N LYS A 377 6.78 17.35 10.67
CA LYS A 377 7.31 18.62 10.14
C LYS A 377 8.78 18.53 9.73
N LYS A 378 9.18 17.36 9.23
CA LYS A 378 10.56 17.06 8.79
C LYS A 378 10.55 16.00 7.68
N PRO A 379 11.59 15.94 6.85
CA PRO A 379 11.73 14.88 5.87
C PRO A 379 11.97 13.52 6.53
N VAL A 380 11.39 12.48 5.92
CA VAL A 380 11.64 11.07 6.21
C VAL A 380 11.84 10.31 4.90
N ALA A 381 12.61 9.25 4.94
CA ALA A 381 12.86 8.41 3.78
C ALA A 381 13.07 6.96 4.19
N MET A 382 12.85 6.04 3.25
CA MET A 382 13.30 4.66 3.38
C MET A 382 14.12 4.27 2.15
N GLY A 383 14.95 3.27 2.31
CA GLY A 383 15.81 2.78 1.25
C GLY A 383 16.56 1.53 1.67
N TYR A 384 17.41 1.06 0.80
CA TYR A 384 18.26 -0.10 1.06
C TYR A 384 19.68 0.34 1.37
N VAL A 385 20.27 -0.29 2.37
CA VAL A 385 21.70 -0.19 2.66
C VAL A 385 22.31 -1.60 2.76
N GLU A 386 23.61 -1.71 2.57
CA GLU A 386 24.35 -2.92 2.91
C GLU A 386 24.06 -3.32 4.37
N THR A 387 23.89 -4.62 4.62
CA THR A 387 23.47 -5.13 5.94
C THR A 387 24.38 -4.70 7.08
N ALA A 388 25.67 -4.49 6.81
CA ALA A 388 26.64 -4.00 7.78
C ALA A 388 26.28 -2.61 8.34
N HIS A 389 25.56 -1.79 7.56
CA HIS A 389 25.16 -0.42 7.91
C HIS A 389 23.68 -0.29 8.32
N ALA A 390 22.93 -1.39 8.41
CA ALA A 390 21.49 -1.40 8.63
C ALA A 390 21.05 -1.25 10.09
N LYS A 391 21.97 -1.08 11.03
CA LYS A 391 21.66 -0.93 12.47
C LYS A 391 21.10 0.46 12.75
N ASN A 392 20.01 0.53 13.52
CA ASN A 392 19.48 1.82 13.98
C ASN A 392 20.53 2.64 14.73
N GLY A 393 20.61 3.93 14.44
CA GLY A 393 21.61 4.84 14.98
C GLY A 393 22.90 4.89 14.16
N THR A 394 23.02 4.13 13.06
CA THR A 394 24.20 4.23 12.17
C THR A 394 24.14 5.52 11.40
N ASP A 395 25.22 6.32 11.48
CA ASP A 395 25.37 7.54 10.69
C ASP A 395 25.71 7.20 9.25
N VAL A 396 25.05 7.89 8.33
CA VAL A 396 25.22 7.76 6.89
C VAL A 396 25.11 9.11 6.21
N MET A 397 25.59 9.23 4.99
CA MET A 397 25.49 10.46 4.20
C MET A 397 24.55 10.25 3.01
N LEU A 398 23.71 11.23 2.71
CA LEU A 398 22.88 11.27 1.50
C LEU A 398 23.44 12.28 0.49
N SER A 399 23.53 11.86 -0.78
CA SER A 399 23.89 12.77 -1.87
C SER A 399 22.65 13.54 -2.36
N ILE A 400 22.31 14.64 -1.70
CA ILE A 400 21.15 15.48 -2.04
C ILE A 400 21.61 16.71 -2.81
N ARG A 401 21.20 16.85 -4.08
CA ARG A 401 21.57 18.01 -4.93
C ARG A 401 23.08 18.25 -4.99
N ASN A 402 23.85 17.17 -5.17
CA ASN A 402 25.32 17.18 -5.20
C ASN A 402 26.00 17.66 -3.89
N LYS A 403 25.29 17.55 -2.76
CA LYS A 403 25.85 17.82 -1.43
C LYS A 403 25.69 16.59 -0.55
N MET A 404 26.75 16.25 0.17
CA MET A 404 26.69 15.22 1.21
C MET A 404 25.97 15.78 2.43
N VAL A 405 24.87 15.15 2.81
CA VAL A 405 24.01 15.55 3.93
C VAL A 405 24.07 14.48 4.99
N PRO A 406 24.55 14.79 6.21
CA PRO A 406 24.58 13.82 7.30
C PRO A 406 23.15 13.44 7.71
N THR A 407 22.94 12.15 7.90
CA THR A 407 21.67 11.54 8.27
C THR A 407 21.91 10.27 9.08
N THR A 408 20.86 9.70 9.63
CA THR A 408 20.96 8.52 10.49
C THR A 408 19.95 7.45 10.08
N VAL A 409 20.37 6.19 10.08
CA VAL A 409 19.49 5.03 9.96
C VAL A 409 18.57 4.98 11.18
N THR A 410 17.27 4.88 10.98
CA THR A 410 16.26 4.89 12.04
C THR A 410 15.27 3.74 11.89
N SER A 411 14.59 3.42 12.99
CA SER A 411 13.49 2.46 12.97
C SER A 411 12.29 2.99 12.20
N MET A 412 11.50 2.07 11.67
CA MET A 412 10.15 2.32 11.16
C MET A 412 9.15 1.52 12.01
N PRO A 413 7.93 2.02 12.20
CA PRO A 413 7.35 3.23 11.63
C PRO A 413 7.98 4.53 12.15
N PHE A 414 7.92 5.62 11.38
CA PHE A 414 8.38 6.96 11.80
C PHE A 414 7.42 7.64 12.77
N LEU A 415 6.15 7.27 12.69
CA LEU A 415 5.08 7.62 13.62
C LEU A 415 4.44 6.34 14.16
N GLU A 416 4.07 6.36 15.42
CA GLU A 416 3.34 5.26 16.04
C GLU A 416 2.02 5.00 15.31
N THR A 417 1.73 3.73 15.06
CA THR A 417 0.50 3.31 14.39
C THR A 417 -0.63 3.14 15.40
N SER A 418 -1.86 3.43 15.00
CA SER A 418 -3.05 3.39 15.87
C SER A 418 -4.02 2.26 15.53
N TYR A 419 -3.53 1.16 14.98
CA TYR A 419 -4.36 -0.01 14.68
C TYR A 419 -5.03 -0.59 15.93
N TYR A 420 -6.32 -0.93 15.83
CA TYR A 420 -7.02 -1.57 16.92
C TYR A 420 -6.61 -3.05 17.04
N LYS A 421 -5.80 -3.32 18.02
CA LYS A 421 -5.32 -4.66 18.38
C LYS A 421 -5.75 -4.95 19.81
N PRO A 422 -5.95 -6.24 20.17
CA PRO A 422 -6.28 -6.63 21.53
C PRO A 422 -5.18 -6.27 22.53
#